data_349f5514042ee09bfd037b3b62384deb
#
_entry.id   349f5514042ee09bfd037b3b62384deb
#
_cell.length_a   1.000
_cell.length_b   1.000
_cell.length_c   1.000
_cell.angle_alpha   90.00
_cell.angle_beta   90.00
_cell.angle_gamma   90.00
#
_symmetry.space_group_name_H-M   'P 1'
#
loop_
_entity.id
_entity.type
_entity.pdbx_description
1 polymer ?
#
loop_
_entity_poly.entity_id
_entity_poly.type
_entity_poly.pdbx_seq_one_letter_code
_entity_poly.pdbx_strand_id
1 'polypeptide(L)'
;ETVHVKNTGRCKELLIPGCNVYLEKSENPNRKTLYDLIAVEKRYDEIFDWGIFPLAFRKRMNDGKEKTLLFNIDSQAPNKVVLEWLKKQDYSVIKPEFTFGKSRFDFYLEKIDSVTGKTEKILMEVKGCTLEIEGVGYFPDAPTERGVKHLNELSDAIGEGYKSVLAFVIQMEGVTEVFPNVKTHPEFATALEKAKASGVEVWFLQCGVTEDTLEIVDVNNH
;
A
#
# COMPACT_ATOMS: atom_id res chain seq x y z
N GLU A 1 -20.31 -14.38 -14.15
CA GLU A 1 -20.84 -13.21 -13.44
C GLU A 1 -19.97 -11.99 -13.73
N THR A 2 -20.57 -10.81 -13.89
CA THR A 2 -19.81 -9.54 -14.04
C THR A 2 -19.62 -8.92 -12.68
N VAL A 3 -18.37 -8.62 -12.32
CA VAL A 3 -18.01 -8.04 -11.02
C VAL A 3 -17.36 -6.67 -11.19
N HIS A 4 -17.41 -5.85 -10.16
CA HIS A 4 -16.73 -4.57 -10.13
C HIS A 4 -15.31 -4.74 -9.57
N VAL A 5 -14.31 -4.21 -10.26
CA VAL A 5 -12.91 -4.16 -9.80
C VAL A 5 -12.61 -2.76 -9.30
N LYS A 6 -12.46 -2.60 -7.99
CA LYS A 6 -12.11 -1.34 -7.34
C LYS A 6 -10.60 -1.12 -7.37
N ASN A 7 -9.99 -1.16 -8.55
CA ASN A 7 -8.54 -0.94 -8.68
C ASN A 7 -8.25 -0.09 -9.91
N THR A 8 -7.32 0.86 -9.78
CA THR A 8 -6.84 1.72 -10.86
C THR A 8 -5.55 1.21 -11.49
N GLY A 9 -4.88 0.25 -10.87
CA GLY A 9 -3.75 -0.49 -11.40
C GLY A 9 -4.18 -1.44 -12.52
N ARG A 10 -3.21 -1.98 -13.23
CA ARG A 10 -3.45 -2.90 -14.34
C ARG A 10 -3.74 -4.32 -13.87
N CYS A 11 -3.10 -4.75 -12.79
CA CYS A 11 -3.20 -6.08 -12.17
C CYS A 11 -3.16 -7.24 -13.19
N LYS A 12 -2.40 -7.06 -14.29
CA LYS A 12 -2.38 -8.03 -15.40
C LYS A 12 -1.74 -9.36 -15.02
N GLU A 13 -0.78 -9.32 -14.12
CA GLU A 13 -0.07 -10.48 -13.58
C GLU A 13 -0.89 -11.27 -12.57
N LEU A 14 -1.98 -10.67 -12.06
CA LEU A 14 -2.91 -11.28 -11.10
C LEU A 14 -4.18 -11.79 -11.77
N LEU A 15 -4.79 -10.95 -12.62
CA LEU A 15 -6.08 -11.22 -13.26
C LEU A 15 -5.89 -12.05 -14.55
N ILE A 16 -5.37 -13.26 -14.41
CA ILE A 16 -5.17 -14.21 -15.51
C ILE A 16 -6.32 -15.21 -15.55
N PRO A 17 -6.67 -15.76 -16.75
CA PRO A 17 -7.71 -16.78 -16.86
C PRO A 17 -7.43 -17.98 -15.93
N GLY A 18 -8.43 -18.36 -15.13
CA GLY A 18 -8.36 -19.50 -14.21
C GLY A 18 -7.76 -19.16 -12.83
N CYS A 19 -7.42 -17.90 -12.53
CA CYS A 19 -7.06 -17.51 -11.17
C CYS A 19 -8.27 -17.63 -10.22
N ASN A 20 -8.00 -17.96 -8.96
CA ASN A 20 -9.01 -17.91 -7.90
C ASN A 20 -9.21 -16.46 -7.47
N VAL A 21 -10.47 -16.08 -7.27
CA VAL A 21 -10.84 -14.72 -6.86
C VAL A 21 -11.82 -14.75 -5.69
N TYR A 22 -11.74 -13.73 -4.84
CA TYR A 22 -12.62 -13.54 -3.69
C TYR A 22 -13.50 -12.31 -3.91
N LEU A 23 -14.78 -12.50 -3.74
CA LEU A 23 -15.81 -11.51 -4.05
C LEU A 23 -16.58 -11.11 -2.80
N GLU A 24 -16.74 -9.81 -2.60
CA GLU A 24 -17.65 -9.26 -1.60
C GLU A 24 -19.00 -8.94 -2.24
N LYS A 25 -20.09 -9.41 -1.64
CA LYS A 25 -21.44 -9.04 -2.09
C LYS A 25 -21.78 -7.63 -1.63
N SER A 26 -22.17 -6.78 -2.57
CA SER A 26 -22.60 -5.42 -2.25
C SER A 26 -23.95 -5.42 -1.54
N GLU A 27 -24.07 -4.62 -0.49
CA GLU A 27 -25.37 -4.39 0.19
C GLU A 27 -26.28 -3.42 -0.58
N ASN A 28 -25.76 -2.68 -1.56
CA ASN A 28 -26.54 -1.73 -2.34
C ASN A 28 -27.26 -2.42 -3.51
N PRO A 29 -28.60 -2.62 -3.43
CA PRO A 29 -29.37 -3.33 -4.45
C PRO A 29 -29.46 -2.59 -5.79
N ASN A 30 -29.14 -1.30 -5.83
CA ASN A 30 -29.25 -0.45 -7.04
C ASN A 30 -27.96 -0.45 -7.89
N ARG A 31 -26.95 -1.23 -7.52
CA ARG A 31 -25.72 -1.31 -8.29
C ARG A 31 -25.89 -2.16 -9.56
N LYS A 32 -25.13 -1.80 -10.61
CA LYS A 32 -25.06 -2.58 -11.86
C LYS A 32 -24.40 -3.95 -11.68
N THR A 33 -23.49 -4.07 -10.72
CA THR A 33 -22.77 -5.30 -10.37
C THR A 33 -23.07 -5.68 -8.93
N LEU A 34 -23.39 -6.95 -8.68
CA LEU A 34 -23.70 -7.44 -7.34
C LEU A 34 -22.47 -7.63 -6.45
N TYR A 35 -21.30 -7.81 -7.08
CA TYR A 35 -20.07 -8.17 -6.37
C TYR A 35 -18.94 -7.19 -6.68
N ASP A 36 -18.10 -6.97 -5.68
CA ASP A 36 -16.80 -6.33 -5.78
C ASP A 36 -15.71 -7.41 -5.72
N LEU A 37 -14.70 -7.30 -6.55
CA LEU A 37 -13.52 -8.15 -6.50
C LEU A 37 -12.57 -7.58 -5.43
N ILE A 38 -12.30 -8.38 -4.39
CA ILE A 38 -11.52 -7.95 -3.22
C ILE A 38 -10.13 -8.52 -3.25
N ALA A 39 -9.99 -9.82 -3.56
CA ALA A 39 -8.69 -10.46 -3.55
C ALA A 39 -8.54 -11.47 -4.68
N VAL A 40 -7.29 -11.77 -5.02
CA VAL A 40 -6.88 -12.70 -6.08
C VAL A 40 -5.74 -13.57 -5.57
N GLU A 41 -5.79 -14.87 -5.87
CA GLU A 41 -4.66 -15.77 -5.65
C GLU A 41 -3.70 -15.75 -6.86
N LYS A 42 -2.44 -15.44 -6.58
CA LYS A 42 -1.34 -15.66 -7.53
C LYS A 42 -0.70 -17.01 -7.25
N ARG A 43 -0.66 -17.87 -8.27
CA ARG A 43 0.02 -19.16 -8.22
C ARG A 43 1.44 -19.02 -8.72
N TYR A 44 2.34 -19.74 -8.10
CA TYR A 44 3.75 -19.81 -8.49
C TYR A 44 4.08 -21.23 -8.96
N ASP A 45 4.93 -21.33 -9.97
CA ASP A 45 5.38 -22.62 -10.48
C ASP A 45 6.17 -23.41 -9.42
N GLU A 46 6.22 -24.74 -9.55
CA GLU A 46 6.95 -25.61 -8.61
C GLU A 46 8.45 -25.27 -8.51
N ILE A 47 9.02 -24.73 -9.59
CA ILE A 47 10.43 -24.34 -9.69
C ILE A 47 10.70 -22.93 -9.16
N PHE A 48 9.66 -22.21 -8.67
CA PHE A 48 9.82 -20.85 -8.19
C PHE A 48 10.75 -20.81 -6.97
N ASP A 49 11.77 -19.95 -7.03
CA ASP A 49 12.73 -19.78 -5.93
C ASP A 49 12.14 -18.96 -4.77
N TRP A 50 11.57 -19.64 -3.81
CA TRP A 50 11.08 -19.01 -2.57
C TRP A 50 12.18 -18.40 -1.71
N GLY A 51 13.46 -18.63 -2.07
CA GLY A 51 14.62 -18.07 -1.38
C GLY A 51 14.67 -16.55 -1.32
N ILE A 52 13.97 -15.88 -2.25
CA ILE A 52 13.85 -14.42 -2.31
C ILE A 52 12.95 -13.83 -1.20
N PHE A 53 12.07 -14.64 -0.60
CA PHE A 53 11.20 -14.20 0.50
C PHE A 53 11.85 -14.37 1.88
N PRO A 54 11.41 -13.63 2.90
CA PRO A 54 11.87 -13.79 4.28
C PRO A 54 11.73 -15.22 4.80
N LEU A 55 12.67 -15.66 5.66
CA LEU A 55 12.74 -17.06 6.14
C LEU A 55 11.45 -17.53 6.83
N ALA A 56 10.81 -16.66 7.62
CA ALA A 56 9.56 -17.00 8.31
C ALA A 56 8.44 -17.29 7.30
N PHE A 57 8.35 -16.49 6.24
CA PHE A 57 7.40 -16.69 5.16
C PHE A 57 7.67 -17.99 4.39
N ARG A 58 8.94 -18.25 4.01
CA ARG A 58 9.35 -19.49 3.33
C ARG A 58 8.97 -20.76 4.09
N LYS A 59 9.16 -20.77 5.40
CA LYS A 59 8.80 -21.93 6.24
C LYS A 59 7.31 -22.24 6.16
N ARG A 60 6.45 -21.21 6.18
CA ARG A 60 5.00 -21.38 6.07
C ARG A 60 4.57 -21.91 4.69
N MET A 61 5.22 -21.44 3.63
CA MET A 61 4.92 -21.85 2.24
C MET A 61 5.44 -23.26 1.91
N ASN A 62 6.40 -23.80 2.66
CA ASN A 62 6.98 -25.12 2.42
C ASN A 62 6.16 -26.29 3.02
N ASP A 63 5.05 -26.03 3.72
CA ASP A 63 4.24 -27.06 4.41
C ASP A 63 3.35 -27.91 3.46
N GLY A 64 3.72 -28.02 2.19
CA GLY A 64 3.14 -28.99 1.22
C GLY A 64 1.78 -28.60 0.62
N LYS A 65 1.32 -27.38 0.83
CA LYS A 65 0.14 -26.80 0.16
C LYS A 65 0.53 -26.10 -1.14
N GLU A 66 -0.45 -25.88 -2.03
CA GLU A 66 -0.25 -25.10 -3.25
C GLU A 66 0.48 -23.79 -2.95
N LYS A 67 1.49 -23.47 -3.77
CA LYS A 67 2.31 -22.28 -3.65
C LYS A 67 1.56 -21.08 -4.20
N THR A 68 0.64 -20.56 -3.41
CA THR A 68 -0.18 -19.39 -3.74
C THR A 68 0.04 -18.26 -2.76
N LEU A 69 0.00 -17.03 -3.26
CA LEU A 69 -0.11 -15.81 -2.45
C LEU A 69 -1.46 -15.14 -2.69
N LEU A 70 -2.06 -14.68 -1.61
CA LEU A 70 -3.29 -13.90 -1.70
C LEU A 70 -2.95 -12.41 -1.76
N PHE A 71 -3.50 -11.73 -2.75
CA PHE A 71 -3.37 -10.29 -2.97
C PHE A 71 -4.71 -9.62 -2.72
N ASN A 72 -4.78 -8.73 -1.75
CA ASN A 72 -5.90 -7.81 -1.68
C ASN A 72 -5.75 -6.77 -2.79
N ILE A 73 -6.77 -6.61 -3.64
CA ILE A 73 -6.72 -5.65 -4.76
C ILE A 73 -7.75 -4.51 -4.64
N ASP A 74 -8.45 -4.41 -3.50
CA ASP A 74 -9.33 -3.27 -3.25
C ASP A 74 -8.49 -2.00 -3.01
N SER A 75 -8.56 -1.05 -3.95
CA SER A 75 -7.82 0.23 -3.86
C SER A 75 -8.32 1.14 -2.73
N GLN A 76 -9.44 0.83 -2.08
CA GLN A 76 -9.95 1.56 -0.92
C GLN A 76 -9.48 0.96 0.41
N ALA A 77 -9.00 -0.28 0.40
CA ALA A 77 -8.52 -0.96 1.61
C ALA A 77 -7.30 -0.28 2.26
N PRO A 78 -6.30 0.23 1.52
CA PRO A 78 -5.12 0.86 2.11
C PRO A 78 -5.43 1.96 3.12
N ASN A 79 -6.29 2.91 2.78
CA ASN A 79 -6.61 4.03 3.69
C ASN A 79 -7.40 3.56 4.91
N LYS A 80 -8.24 2.53 4.77
CA LYS A 80 -9.00 1.95 5.90
C LYS A 80 -8.06 1.27 6.88
N VAL A 81 -7.19 0.39 6.38
CA VAL A 81 -6.28 -0.37 7.25
C VAL A 81 -5.24 0.54 7.92
N VAL A 82 -4.76 1.58 7.22
CA VAL A 82 -3.89 2.59 7.82
C VAL A 82 -4.61 3.36 8.93
N LEU A 83 -5.87 3.77 8.73
CA LEU A 83 -6.64 4.44 9.78
C LEU A 83 -6.82 3.56 11.02
N GLU A 84 -7.13 2.27 10.83
CA GLU A 84 -7.27 1.30 11.92
C GLU A 84 -5.95 1.11 12.68
N TRP A 85 -4.84 1.02 11.95
CA TRP A 85 -3.51 0.91 12.52
C TRP A 85 -3.11 2.19 13.28
N LEU A 86 -3.31 3.38 12.69
CA LEU A 86 -3.01 4.67 13.32
C LEU A 86 -3.75 4.86 14.66
N LYS A 87 -5.01 4.42 14.75
CA LYS A 87 -5.79 4.47 15.99
C LYS A 87 -5.21 3.63 17.14
N LYS A 88 -4.35 2.67 16.83
CA LYS A 88 -3.64 1.85 17.81
C LYS A 88 -2.28 2.47 18.21
N GLN A 89 -1.87 3.58 17.57
CA GLN A 89 -0.62 4.28 17.82
C GLN A 89 -0.82 5.51 18.74
N ASP A 90 0.30 6.06 19.24
CA ASP A 90 0.32 7.21 20.13
C ASP A 90 0.30 8.55 19.35
N TYR A 91 -0.82 8.81 18.66
CA TYR A 91 -1.10 10.10 18.02
C TYR A 91 -2.19 10.86 18.79
N SER A 92 -1.95 12.13 19.09
CA SER A 92 -2.95 12.99 19.76
C SER A 92 -4.05 13.45 18.81
N VAL A 93 -3.75 13.52 17.52
CA VAL A 93 -4.70 13.88 16.45
C VAL A 93 -4.52 12.98 15.26
N ILE A 94 -5.62 12.46 14.72
CA ILE A 94 -5.68 11.72 13.45
C ILE A 94 -6.82 12.33 12.62
N LYS A 95 -6.50 12.99 11.51
CA LYS A 95 -7.48 13.57 10.58
C LYS A 95 -7.33 12.97 9.19
N PRO A 96 -8.25 12.09 8.76
CA PRO A 96 -8.29 11.63 7.38
C PRO A 96 -8.62 12.77 6.41
N GLU A 97 -8.18 12.63 5.16
CA GLU A 97 -8.51 13.51 4.03
C GLU A 97 -8.21 15.00 4.31
N PHE A 98 -7.02 15.27 4.78
CA PHE A 98 -6.59 16.62 5.16
C PHE A 98 -6.14 17.43 3.94
N THR A 99 -6.73 18.62 3.75
CA THR A 99 -6.33 19.55 2.70
C THR A 99 -5.12 20.37 3.13
N PHE A 100 -4.05 20.29 2.36
CA PHE A 100 -2.85 21.10 2.50
C PHE A 100 -2.50 21.70 1.14
N GLY A 101 -2.36 23.01 1.07
CA GLY A 101 -2.12 23.72 -0.19
C GLY A 101 -3.21 23.45 -1.22
N LYS A 102 -2.82 22.84 -2.36
CA LYS A 102 -3.72 22.49 -3.47
C LYS A 102 -4.07 21.00 -3.54
N SER A 103 -3.59 20.22 -2.59
CA SER A 103 -3.84 18.78 -2.52
C SER A 103 -4.53 18.36 -1.24
N ARG A 104 -5.11 17.17 -1.30
CA ARG A 104 -5.70 16.49 -0.16
C ARG A 104 -4.88 15.25 0.10
N PHE A 105 -4.20 15.25 1.26
CA PHE A 105 -3.44 14.12 1.76
C PHE A 105 -4.34 13.13 2.49
N ASP A 106 -3.94 11.87 2.52
CA ASP A 106 -4.74 10.81 3.13
C ASP A 106 -4.87 11.00 4.64
N PHE A 107 -3.79 11.46 5.33
CA PHE A 107 -3.83 11.75 6.77
C PHE A 107 -3.00 12.96 7.16
N TYR A 108 -3.53 13.70 8.16
CA TYR A 108 -2.79 14.62 9.00
C TYR A 108 -2.78 14.06 10.41
N LEU A 109 -1.58 14.04 11.03
CA LEU A 109 -1.38 13.49 12.36
C LEU A 109 -0.67 14.51 13.25
N GLU A 110 -0.94 14.44 14.56
CA GLU A 110 -0.14 15.14 15.57
C GLU A 110 0.38 14.13 16.59
N LYS A 111 1.65 14.26 16.94
CA LYS A 111 2.29 13.51 18.01
C LYS A 111 2.97 14.48 18.97
N ILE A 112 2.77 14.25 20.26
CA ILE A 112 3.43 15.05 21.31
C ILE A 112 4.73 14.34 21.67
N ASP A 113 5.85 15.01 21.46
CA ASP A 113 7.14 14.53 21.93
C ASP A 113 7.16 14.51 23.46
N SER A 114 7.33 13.33 24.04
CA SER A 114 7.24 13.12 25.49
C SER A 114 8.36 13.78 26.29
N VAL A 115 9.48 14.14 25.65
CA VAL A 115 10.64 14.77 26.29
C VAL A 115 10.55 16.29 26.24
N THR A 116 10.20 16.84 25.07
CA THR A 116 10.20 18.30 24.84
C THR A 116 8.83 18.93 25.01
N GLY A 117 7.75 18.15 25.02
CA GLY A 117 6.36 18.60 24.99
C GLY A 117 5.94 19.27 23.67
N LYS A 118 6.79 19.27 22.66
CA LYS A 118 6.48 19.86 21.36
C LYS A 118 5.56 18.97 20.56
N THR A 119 4.63 19.59 19.84
CA THR A 119 3.76 18.89 18.90
C THR A 119 4.46 18.77 17.54
N GLU A 120 4.67 17.55 17.10
CA GLU A 120 5.10 17.22 15.75
C GLU A 120 3.86 17.09 14.85
N LYS A 121 3.84 17.80 13.74
CA LYS A 121 2.78 17.76 12.72
C LYS A 121 3.24 16.91 11.56
N ILE A 122 2.43 15.92 11.16
CA ILE A 122 2.81 14.94 10.15
C ILE A 122 1.78 14.93 9.04
N LEU A 123 2.23 15.02 7.79
CA LEU A 123 1.42 14.74 6.60
C LEU A 123 1.78 13.36 6.07
N MET A 124 0.77 12.54 5.82
CA MET A 124 0.96 11.20 5.29
C MET A 124 0.13 10.99 4.01
N GLU A 125 0.81 10.52 2.98
CA GLU A 125 0.20 10.02 1.76
C GLU A 125 0.31 8.50 1.71
N VAL A 126 -0.78 7.82 1.41
CA VAL A 126 -0.86 6.35 1.36
C VAL A 126 -0.90 5.87 -0.10
N LYS A 127 -0.14 4.83 -0.38
CA LYS A 127 -0.14 4.15 -1.68
C LYS A 127 -0.30 2.65 -1.48
N GLY A 128 -1.35 2.05 -2.05
CA GLY A 128 -1.48 0.60 -2.12
C GLY A 128 -0.49 0.01 -3.12
N CYS A 129 0.21 -1.04 -2.73
CA CYS A 129 1.10 -1.79 -3.59
C CYS A 129 0.54 -3.20 -3.79
N THR A 130 0.22 -3.53 -5.05
CA THR A 130 -0.28 -4.86 -5.47
C THR A 130 0.60 -5.50 -6.54
N LEU A 131 1.57 -4.76 -7.10
CA LEU A 131 2.50 -5.30 -8.09
C LEU A 131 3.68 -5.96 -7.37
N GLU A 132 3.81 -7.27 -7.56
CA GLU A 132 4.92 -8.07 -7.07
C GLU A 132 5.61 -8.78 -8.24
N ILE A 133 6.93 -8.70 -8.28
CA ILE A 133 7.78 -9.40 -9.24
C ILE A 133 8.93 -10.03 -8.44
N GLU A 134 9.02 -11.34 -8.46
CA GLU A 134 10.11 -12.09 -7.80
C GLU A 134 10.32 -11.71 -6.33
N GLY A 135 9.24 -11.62 -5.54
CA GLY A 135 9.28 -11.32 -4.10
C GLY A 135 9.47 -9.85 -3.75
N VAL A 136 9.51 -8.97 -4.75
CA VAL A 136 9.74 -7.54 -4.58
C VAL A 136 8.50 -6.75 -5.00
N GLY A 137 8.10 -5.80 -4.16
CA GLY A 137 7.02 -4.87 -4.48
C GLY A 137 7.47 -3.76 -5.43
N TYR A 138 6.59 -3.38 -6.36
CA TYR A 138 6.86 -2.25 -7.26
C TYR A 138 5.67 -1.28 -7.31
N PHE A 139 5.98 0.00 -7.39
CA PHE A 139 4.98 1.06 -7.56
C PHE A 139 5.52 2.14 -8.51
N PRO A 140 4.69 2.70 -9.41
CA PRO A 140 3.28 2.37 -9.67
C PRO A 140 3.10 1.19 -10.64
N ASP A 141 1.94 0.54 -10.62
CA ASP A 141 1.53 -0.44 -11.63
C ASP A 141 1.06 0.23 -12.95
N ALA A 142 0.59 1.46 -12.87
CA ALA A 142 0.24 2.32 -14.02
C ALA A 142 0.82 3.74 -13.81
N PRO A 143 1.11 4.52 -14.88
CA PRO A 143 1.60 5.88 -14.75
C PRO A 143 0.71 6.74 -13.84
N THR A 144 1.32 7.53 -12.94
CA THR A 144 0.62 8.33 -11.93
C THR A 144 1.21 9.73 -11.77
N GLU A 145 0.75 10.69 -12.57
CA GLU A 145 1.15 12.10 -12.43
C GLU A 145 0.73 12.67 -11.06
N ARG A 146 -0.44 12.23 -10.56
CA ARG A 146 -0.89 12.59 -9.22
C ARG A 146 0.08 12.11 -8.14
N GLY A 147 0.71 10.93 -8.31
CA GLY A 147 1.73 10.44 -7.39
C GLY A 147 2.97 11.33 -7.36
N VAL A 148 3.45 11.79 -8.52
CA VAL A 148 4.56 12.74 -8.64
C VAL A 148 4.22 14.07 -7.96
N LYS A 149 3.01 14.60 -8.22
CA LYS A 149 2.53 15.84 -7.59
C LYS A 149 2.52 15.74 -6.07
N HIS A 150 1.98 14.65 -5.49
CA HIS A 150 1.94 14.45 -4.04
C HIS A 150 3.34 14.36 -3.43
N LEU A 151 4.30 13.72 -4.10
CA LEU A 151 5.70 13.66 -3.63
C LEU A 151 6.34 15.04 -3.55
N ASN A 152 6.11 15.89 -4.57
CA ASN A 152 6.61 17.27 -4.57
C ASN A 152 6.00 18.07 -3.41
N GLU A 153 4.69 17.97 -3.20
CA GLU A 153 3.98 18.68 -2.14
C GLU A 153 4.36 18.17 -0.72
N LEU A 154 4.66 16.86 -0.55
CA LEU A 154 5.23 16.35 0.69
C LEU A 154 6.61 16.96 0.96
N SER A 155 7.42 17.14 -0.09
CA SER A 155 8.73 17.80 0.02
C SER A 155 8.59 19.28 0.42
N ASP A 156 7.63 19.99 -0.19
CA ASP A 156 7.37 21.41 0.12
C ASP A 156 6.89 21.59 1.57
N ALA A 157 6.07 20.66 2.07
CA ALA A 157 5.52 20.70 3.42
C ALA A 157 6.61 20.63 4.52
N ILE A 158 7.75 19.99 4.25
CA ILE A 158 8.89 19.96 5.17
C ILE A 158 9.41 21.38 5.42
N GLY A 159 9.48 22.21 4.37
CA GLY A 159 9.85 23.62 4.49
C GLY A 159 8.88 24.47 5.34
N GLU A 160 7.64 24.00 5.51
CA GLU A 160 6.60 24.61 6.35
C GLU A 160 6.56 24.04 7.78
N GLY A 161 7.51 23.17 8.13
CA GLY A 161 7.64 22.60 9.47
C GLY A 161 6.83 21.33 9.72
N TYR A 162 6.35 20.66 8.67
CA TYR A 162 5.74 19.35 8.77
C TYR A 162 6.79 18.24 8.63
N LYS A 163 6.57 17.13 9.31
CA LYS A 163 7.15 15.86 8.95
C LYS A 163 6.30 15.26 7.83
N SER A 164 6.90 14.69 6.84
CA SER A 164 6.21 14.17 5.67
C SER A 164 6.49 12.69 5.48
N VAL A 165 5.45 11.90 5.25
CA VAL A 165 5.50 10.44 5.13
C VAL A 165 4.81 9.99 3.85
N LEU A 166 5.52 9.19 3.05
CA LEU A 166 4.93 8.35 2.01
C LEU A 166 4.81 6.93 2.56
N ALA A 167 3.60 6.41 2.73
CA ALA A 167 3.34 5.08 3.27
C ALA A 167 2.87 4.13 2.17
N PHE A 168 3.67 3.10 1.87
CA PHE A 168 3.25 2.00 1.00
C PHE A 168 2.56 0.92 1.82
N VAL A 169 1.29 0.66 1.56
CA VAL A 169 0.56 -0.49 2.08
C VAL A 169 0.78 -1.67 1.14
N ILE A 170 1.51 -2.66 1.60
CA ILE A 170 1.87 -3.85 0.82
C ILE A 170 0.73 -4.85 0.98
N GLN A 171 -0.13 -4.93 -0.05
CA GLN A 171 -1.39 -5.68 -0.01
C GLN A 171 -1.22 -7.19 -0.30
N MET A 172 -0.05 -7.74 0.02
CA MET A 172 0.27 -9.16 -0.05
C MET A 172 1.27 -9.53 1.05
N GLU A 173 1.36 -10.80 1.37
CA GLU A 173 2.33 -11.29 2.34
C GLU A 173 3.71 -11.56 1.73
N GLY A 174 4.75 -11.53 2.56
CA GLY A 174 6.11 -11.90 2.19
C GLY A 174 6.94 -10.80 1.53
N VAL A 175 6.31 -9.77 0.99
CA VAL A 175 6.97 -8.57 0.45
C VAL A 175 7.19 -7.58 1.58
N THR A 176 8.41 -7.06 1.71
CA THR A 176 8.81 -6.18 2.83
C THR A 176 9.18 -4.77 2.39
N GLU A 177 9.41 -4.56 1.10
CA GLU A 177 9.82 -3.29 0.51
C GLU A 177 9.14 -3.05 -0.83
N VAL A 178 9.04 -1.78 -1.21
CA VAL A 178 8.49 -1.35 -2.51
C VAL A 178 9.49 -0.47 -3.22
N PHE A 179 9.84 -0.84 -4.43
CA PHE A 179 10.73 -0.07 -5.29
C PHE A 179 9.96 0.71 -6.35
N PRO A 180 10.51 1.84 -6.82
CA PRO A 180 9.89 2.57 -7.92
C PRO A 180 9.94 1.74 -9.22
N ASN A 181 8.78 1.63 -9.88
CA ASN A 181 8.68 0.97 -11.17
C ASN A 181 9.11 1.91 -12.30
N VAL A 182 10.42 2.02 -12.47
CA VAL A 182 11.05 2.90 -13.48
C VAL A 182 10.58 2.58 -14.90
N LYS A 183 10.28 1.31 -15.20
CA LYS A 183 9.79 0.90 -16.53
C LYS A 183 8.38 1.45 -16.82
N THR A 184 7.57 1.62 -15.79
CA THR A 184 6.20 2.11 -15.91
C THR A 184 6.13 3.63 -15.83
N HIS A 185 6.90 4.25 -14.91
CA HIS A 185 6.86 5.69 -14.68
C HIS A 185 8.21 6.20 -14.08
N PRO A 186 9.20 6.50 -14.92
CA PRO A 186 10.51 6.97 -14.46
C PRO A 186 10.45 8.30 -13.72
N GLU A 187 9.47 9.16 -14.03
CA GLU A 187 9.27 10.44 -13.35
C GLU A 187 8.88 10.24 -11.88
N PHE A 188 8.13 9.18 -11.55
CA PHE A 188 7.82 8.84 -10.17
C PHE A 188 9.08 8.45 -9.39
N ALA A 189 9.97 7.65 -10.01
CA ALA A 189 11.24 7.28 -9.40
C ALA A 189 12.09 8.51 -9.08
N THR A 190 12.22 9.42 -10.06
CA THR A 190 12.96 10.66 -9.87
C THR A 190 12.36 11.55 -8.78
N ALA A 191 11.02 11.66 -8.72
CA ALA A 191 10.34 12.43 -7.70
C ALA A 191 10.51 11.81 -6.30
N LEU A 192 10.48 10.47 -6.20
CA LEU A 192 10.68 9.75 -4.95
C LEU A 192 12.09 9.99 -4.38
N GLU A 193 13.12 9.90 -5.21
CA GLU A 193 14.50 10.18 -4.78
C GLU A 193 14.67 11.62 -4.31
N LYS A 194 14.08 12.59 -5.02
CA LYS A 194 14.09 13.99 -4.58
C LYS A 194 13.35 14.19 -3.25
N ALA A 195 12.20 13.56 -3.09
CA ALA A 195 11.42 13.62 -1.86
C ALA A 195 12.20 13.05 -0.67
N LYS A 196 12.84 11.89 -0.83
CA LYS A 196 13.73 11.32 0.20
C LYS A 196 14.89 12.25 0.54
N ALA A 197 15.53 12.83 -0.47
CA ALA A 197 16.61 13.80 -0.26
C ALA A 197 16.14 15.08 0.48
N SER A 198 14.87 15.45 0.35
CA SER A 198 14.26 16.57 1.09
C SER A 198 13.86 16.20 2.52
N GLY A 199 13.92 14.91 2.90
CA GLY A 199 13.56 14.43 4.23
C GLY A 199 12.16 13.79 4.33
N VAL A 200 11.51 13.47 3.21
CA VAL A 200 10.28 12.67 3.21
C VAL A 200 10.64 11.24 3.64
N GLU A 201 10.03 10.77 4.71
CA GLU A 201 10.17 9.38 5.15
C GLU A 201 9.35 8.45 4.26
N VAL A 202 9.89 7.27 3.96
CA VAL A 202 9.18 6.22 3.24
C VAL A 202 8.93 5.06 4.18
N TRP A 203 7.65 4.74 4.40
CA TRP A 203 7.24 3.64 5.26
C TRP A 203 6.68 2.49 4.43
N PHE A 204 7.06 1.27 4.79
CA PHE A 204 6.54 0.04 4.22
C PHE A 204 5.67 -0.66 5.26
N LEU A 205 4.36 -0.61 5.04
CA LEU A 205 3.35 -1.19 5.90
C LEU A 205 3.03 -2.59 5.38
N GLN A 206 3.63 -3.60 5.99
CA GLN A 206 3.45 -5.01 5.61
C GLN A 206 2.10 -5.51 6.12
N CYS A 207 1.33 -6.17 5.26
CA CYS A 207 0.02 -6.68 5.62
C CYS A 207 0.00 -8.21 5.70
N GLY A 208 -0.72 -8.72 6.70
CA GLY A 208 -1.32 -10.03 6.66
C GLY A 208 -2.60 -9.97 5.84
N VAL A 209 -2.78 -10.93 4.94
CA VAL A 209 -3.93 -10.99 4.03
C VAL A 209 -4.62 -12.33 4.16
N THR A 210 -5.92 -12.31 4.43
CA THR A 210 -6.79 -13.49 4.38
C THR A 210 -7.92 -13.25 3.38
N GLU A 211 -8.84 -14.20 3.24
CA GLU A 211 -9.99 -14.10 2.32
C GLU A 211 -10.88 -12.89 2.65
N ASP A 212 -10.95 -12.49 3.91
CA ASP A 212 -11.85 -11.48 4.46
C ASP A 212 -11.15 -10.37 5.26
N THR A 213 -9.82 -10.44 5.43
CA THR A 213 -9.09 -9.45 6.22
C THR A 213 -7.85 -8.91 5.52
N LEU A 214 -7.55 -7.66 5.81
CA LEU A 214 -6.27 -7.00 5.53
C LEU A 214 -5.86 -6.28 6.80
N GLU A 215 -4.71 -6.61 7.37
CA GLU A 215 -4.22 -6.01 8.61
C GLU A 215 -2.72 -5.68 8.51
N ILE A 216 -2.31 -4.50 8.99
CA ILE A 216 -0.89 -4.15 9.09
C ILE A 216 -0.28 -4.94 10.24
N VAL A 217 0.72 -5.77 9.92
CA VAL A 217 1.39 -6.67 10.87
C VAL A 217 2.80 -6.21 11.21
N ASP A 218 3.44 -5.43 10.33
CA ASP A 218 4.79 -4.88 10.56
C ASP A 218 4.99 -3.57 9.79
N VAL A 219 5.91 -2.73 10.26
CA VAL A 219 6.25 -1.43 9.66
C VAL A 219 7.75 -1.25 9.62
N ASN A 220 8.28 -1.14 8.40
CA ASN A 220 9.67 -0.73 8.16
C ASN A 220 9.70 0.71 7.64
N ASN A 221 10.62 1.52 8.13
CA ASN A 221 10.84 2.90 7.68
C ASN A 221 12.30 3.11 7.30
N HIS A 222 12.51 3.86 6.21
CA HIS A 222 13.82 4.23 5.67
C HIS A 222 13.91 5.73 5.38
#